data_ac945352cacd56d62a9439846c1c2599
#
_entry.id   ac945352cacd56d62a9439846c1c2599
#
_cell.length_a   1.000
_cell.length_b   1.000
_cell.length_c   1.000
_cell.angle_alpha   90.00
_cell.angle_beta   90.00
_cell.angle_gamma   90.00
#
_symmetry.space_group_name_H-M   'P 1'
#
loop_
_entity.id
_entity.type
_entity.pdbx_description
1 polymer ?
#
loop_
_entity_poly.entity_id
_entity_poly.type
_entity_poly.pdbx_seq_one_letter_code
_entity_poly.pdbx_strand_id
1 'polypeptide(L)'
;GNNQKLVFKIESHNHPSAIEPFQGAATGVGGILRDIFTMGARPIAVLNSLRFGNLDKSSNVDLLRGVVSGIAHYGNCVGVPTVGGEIDFDDSYSGNPLVNVMALGLLETEEIVCSGAKNVGSPVLYVGNTTGRDGVGGASFASSELTTTSLDDRPAVQVGDPFIEKSLIEACLDAFKTGDVIAAQDMGAAGLTCSSAEMAANGNLGISIDLDLVPSREDDMSSYQYLLSESQERMLFVVKEEKINDLVEKFNKWGLYASVIGEVIGTNEVIISHKGKIVAQIPTSALSDDTPVNFHNVINNPPDDLLKKWEWKENDLPEIYEQKIFSLKENKNFSFSEIILKLLSNPSIASKRWIYKQYDSQ
;
A
#
# COMPACT_ATOMS: atom_id res chain seq x y z
N GLY A 1 5.40 21.73 17.73
CA GLY A 1 5.55 21.86 19.16
C GLY A 1 6.25 20.63 19.69
N ASN A 2 6.65 20.51 20.85
CA ASN A 2 6.95 19.39 21.74
C ASN A 2 7.66 18.13 21.17
N ASN A 3 8.67 18.25 20.30
CA ASN A 3 9.49 17.13 19.81
C ASN A 3 8.72 15.96 19.12
N GLN A 4 7.45 16.14 18.81
CA GLN A 4 6.66 15.17 18.08
C GLN A 4 6.77 15.42 16.58
N LYS A 5 6.89 14.33 15.79
CA LYS A 5 6.91 14.36 14.33
C LYS A 5 5.72 13.57 13.79
N LEU A 6 5.12 14.06 12.71
CA LEU A 6 4.12 13.32 11.95
C LEU A 6 4.81 12.63 10.79
N VAL A 7 4.50 11.35 10.63
CA VAL A 7 4.85 10.55 9.47
C VAL A 7 3.56 10.22 8.74
N PHE A 8 3.54 10.42 7.43
CA PHE A 8 2.38 10.05 6.63
C PHE A 8 2.80 9.64 5.22
N LYS A 9 2.04 8.74 4.64
CA LYS A 9 2.17 8.30 3.25
C LYS A 9 0.79 7.99 2.70
N ILE A 10 0.61 8.16 1.40
CA ILE A 10 -0.57 7.72 0.65
C ILE A 10 -0.10 6.79 -0.45
N GLU A 11 -0.84 5.70 -0.66
CA GLU A 11 -0.57 4.72 -1.70
C GLU A 11 -1.87 4.22 -2.30
N SER A 12 -1.83 3.79 -3.57
CA SER A 12 -2.96 3.21 -4.28
C SER A 12 -2.83 1.70 -4.40
N HIS A 13 -3.95 0.99 -4.21
CA HIS A 13 -4.05 -0.46 -4.36
C HIS A 13 -5.21 -0.82 -5.30
N ASN A 14 -5.16 -0.29 -6.53
CA ASN A 14 -6.27 -0.28 -7.47
C ASN A 14 -6.50 -1.64 -8.15
N HIS A 15 -5.50 -2.15 -8.88
CA HIS A 15 -5.60 -3.41 -9.63
C HIS A 15 -5.90 -4.62 -8.74
N PRO A 16 -5.23 -4.81 -7.60
CA PRO A 16 -5.60 -5.87 -6.66
C PRO A 16 -7.05 -5.77 -6.19
N SER A 17 -7.52 -4.55 -5.93
CA SER A 17 -8.92 -4.30 -5.51
C SER A 17 -9.93 -4.52 -6.64
N ALA A 18 -9.53 -4.38 -7.91
CA ALA A 18 -10.41 -4.69 -9.04
C ALA A 18 -10.66 -6.21 -9.19
N ILE A 19 -9.68 -7.04 -8.83
CA ILE A 19 -9.74 -8.50 -8.96
C ILE A 19 -10.28 -9.17 -7.69
N GLU A 20 -9.75 -8.80 -6.53
CA GLU A 20 -10.16 -9.28 -5.20
C GLU A 20 -10.43 -8.09 -4.28
N PRO A 21 -11.61 -7.48 -4.37
CA PRO A 21 -11.86 -6.18 -3.74
C PRO A 21 -11.66 -6.17 -2.23
N PHE A 22 -11.96 -7.28 -1.55
CA PHE A 22 -11.74 -7.40 -0.11
C PHE A 22 -10.25 -7.48 0.24
N GLN A 23 -9.53 -8.45 -0.32
CA GLN A 23 -8.12 -8.66 -0.02
C GLN A 23 -7.24 -7.54 -0.59
N GLY A 24 -7.53 -7.09 -1.81
CA GLY A 24 -6.81 -5.97 -2.42
C GLY A 24 -6.87 -4.69 -1.60
N ALA A 25 -8.05 -4.35 -1.06
CA ALA A 25 -8.20 -3.18 -0.21
C ALA A 25 -7.62 -3.39 1.21
N ALA A 26 -7.78 -4.59 1.77
CA ALA A 26 -7.21 -4.94 3.08
C ALA A 26 -5.68 -4.82 3.08
N THR A 27 -5.02 -5.39 2.07
CA THR A 27 -3.56 -5.33 1.93
C THR A 27 -3.06 -3.92 1.61
N GLY A 28 -3.88 -3.09 0.95
CA GLY A 28 -3.59 -1.67 0.79
C GLY A 28 -3.50 -0.94 2.13
N VAL A 29 -4.37 -1.28 3.09
CA VAL A 29 -4.27 -0.74 4.47
C VAL A 29 -3.03 -1.28 5.18
N GLY A 30 -2.76 -2.59 5.09
CA GLY A 30 -1.59 -3.21 5.72
C GLY A 30 -0.28 -2.62 5.21
N GLY A 31 -0.10 -2.52 3.89
CA GLY A 31 1.12 -1.96 3.29
C GLY A 31 1.40 -0.53 3.74
N ILE A 32 0.38 0.34 3.73
CA ILE A 32 0.58 1.73 4.14
C ILE A 32 0.87 1.88 5.64
N LEU A 33 0.31 0.99 6.48
CA LEU A 33 0.65 0.98 7.91
C LEU A 33 2.11 0.55 8.14
N ARG A 34 2.61 -0.44 7.38
CA ARG A 34 4.03 -0.87 7.44
C ARG A 34 4.98 0.27 7.10
N ASP A 35 4.71 1.03 6.05
CA ASP A 35 5.50 2.22 5.71
C ASP A 35 5.62 3.21 6.88
N ILE A 36 4.55 3.36 7.64
CA ILE A 36 4.53 4.30 8.77
C ILE A 36 5.38 3.79 9.94
N PHE A 37 5.16 2.55 10.38
CA PHE A 37 5.90 2.06 11.54
C PHE A 37 7.33 1.62 11.22
N THR A 38 7.67 1.35 9.96
CA THR A 38 9.06 1.14 9.53
C THR A 38 9.97 2.31 9.91
N MET A 39 9.44 3.53 9.92
CA MET A 39 10.16 4.72 10.36
C MET A 39 10.20 4.90 11.90
N GLY A 40 9.64 3.97 12.66
CA GLY A 40 9.51 4.05 14.11
C GLY A 40 8.30 4.83 14.60
N ALA A 41 7.42 5.27 13.71
CA ALA A 41 6.21 6.01 14.07
C ALA A 41 5.04 5.06 14.37
N ARG A 42 4.29 5.35 15.44
CA ARG A 42 3.06 4.61 15.76
C ARG A 42 1.93 5.06 14.84
N PRO A 43 1.33 4.16 14.04
CA PRO A 43 0.13 4.48 13.28
C PRO A 43 -1.02 4.93 14.21
N ILE A 44 -1.66 6.05 13.88
CA ILE A 44 -2.72 6.65 14.69
C ILE A 44 -4.00 6.92 13.93
N ALA A 45 -3.97 6.96 12.60
CA ALA A 45 -5.12 7.23 11.78
C ALA A 45 -4.95 6.73 10.35
N VAL A 46 -6.07 6.35 9.74
CA VAL A 46 -6.20 6.02 8.31
C VAL A 46 -7.22 6.96 7.67
N LEU A 47 -6.99 7.32 6.42
CA LEU A 47 -7.91 8.05 5.56
C LEU A 47 -7.97 7.37 4.19
N ASN A 48 -9.10 7.51 3.50
CA ASN A 48 -9.28 6.88 2.19
C ASN A 48 -9.72 7.91 1.14
N SER A 49 -9.23 7.76 -0.09
CA SER A 49 -9.76 8.46 -1.26
C SER A 49 -10.16 7.43 -2.30
N LEU A 50 -11.46 7.26 -2.49
CA LEU A 50 -12.03 6.16 -3.25
C LEU A 50 -12.77 6.67 -4.50
N ARG A 51 -12.64 5.96 -5.61
CA ARG A 51 -13.37 6.23 -6.85
C ARG A 51 -13.94 4.95 -7.41
N PHE A 52 -15.21 4.94 -7.75
CA PHE A 52 -15.92 3.78 -8.32
C PHE A 52 -16.75 4.19 -9.53
N GLY A 53 -17.08 3.23 -10.37
CA GLY A 53 -18.11 3.38 -11.38
C GLY A 53 -19.50 3.64 -10.78
N ASN A 54 -20.45 4.09 -11.62
CA ASN A 54 -21.82 4.35 -11.18
C ASN A 54 -22.48 3.13 -10.55
N LEU A 55 -23.30 3.36 -9.51
CA LEU A 55 -23.93 2.30 -8.70
C LEU A 55 -25.19 1.69 -9.35
N ASP A 56 -25.52 2.08 -10.57
CA ASP A 56 -26.55 1.42 -11.41
C ASP A 56 -26.10 0.05 -11.94
N LYS A 57 -24.79 -0.21 -11.96
CA LYS A 57 -24.19 -1.51 -12.32
C LYS A 57 -23.90 -2.32 -11.06
N SER A 58 -24.46 -3.55 -10.98
CA SER A 58 -24.25 -4.44 -9.82
C SER A 58 -22.76 -4.73 -9.55
N SER A 59 -21.96 -4.88 -10.59
CA SER A 59 -20.51 -5.10 -10.46
C SER A 59 -19.80 -3.97 -9.70
N ASN A 60 -20.16 -2.70 -9.94
CA ASN A 60 -19.61 -1.57 -9.21
C ASN A 60 -20.05 -1.56 -7.74
N VAL A 61 -21.27 -2.01 -7.46
CA VAL A 61 -21.77 -2.17 -6.08
C VAL A 61 -20.99 -3.26 -5.35
N ASP A 62 -20.68 -4.37 -6.01
CA ASP A 62 -19.91 -5.47 -5.43
C ASP A 62 -18.46 -5.05 -5.16
N LEU A 63 -17.83 -4.31 -6.09
CA LEU A 63 -16.50 -3.71 -5.88
C LEU A 63 -16.51 -2.78 -4.67
N LEU A 64 -17.46 -1.85 -4.59
CA LEU A 64 -17.60 -0.93 -3.46
C LEU A 64 -17.75 -1.67 -2.13
N ARG A 65 -18.61 -2.67 -2.07
CA ARG A 65 -18.84 -3.47 -0.84
C ARG A 65 -17.58 -4.20 -0.42
N GLY A 66 -16.91 -4.87 -1.36
CA GLY A 66 -15.69 -5.61 -1.08
C GLY A 66 -14.58 -4.71 -0.56
N VAL A 67 -14.32 -3.59 -1.25
CA VAL A 67 -13.29 -2.61 -0.87
C VAL A 67 -13.55 -2.03 0.52
N VAL A 68 -14.76 -1.52 0.77
CA VAL A 68 -15.12 -0.94 2.07
C VAL A 68 -15.02 -1.98 3.19
N SER A 69 -15.43 -3.22 2.93
CA SER A 69 -15.30 -4.31 3.91
C SER A 69 -13.85 -4.69 4.18
N GLY A 70 -13.00 -4.70 3.16
CA GLY A 70 -11.56 -4.99 3.32
C GLY A 70 -10.85 -3.92 4.15
N ILE A 71 -11.10 -2.63 3.85
CA ILE A 71 -10.57 -1.51 4.64
C ILE A 71 -11.04 -1.59 6.09
N ALA A 72 -12.34 -1.81 6.31
CA ALA A 72 -12.93 -1.94 7.64
C ALA A 72 -12.31 -3.10 8.42
N HIS A 73 -12.24 -4.28 7.78
CA HIS A 73 -11.68 -5.47 8.41
C HIS A 73 -10.25 -5.23 8.90
N TYR A 74 -9.39 -4.74 8.02
CA TYR A 74 -7.98 -4.58 8.36
C TYR A 74 -7.77 -3.48 9.41
N GLY A 75 -8.29 -2.29 9.17
CA GLY A 75 -8.14 -1.15 10.08
C GLY A 75 -8.71 -1.41 11.48
N ASN A 76 -9.91 -1.97 11.54
CA ASN A 76 -10.58 -2.27 12.81
C ASN A 76 -9.83 -3.36 13.60
N CYS A 77 -9.36 -4.43 12.94
CA CYS A 77 -8.61 -5.49 13.61
C CYS A 77 -7.24 -5.03 14.12
N VAL A 78 -6.55 -4.18 13.36
CA VAL A 78 -5.28 -3.58 13.80
C VAL A 78 -5.50 -2.55 14.91
N GLY A 79 -6.71 -1.98 14.99
CA GLY A 79 -7.07 -0.94 15.96
C GLY A 79 -6.51 0.44 15.58
N VAL A 80 -6.45 0.74 14.28
CA VAL A 80 -6.11 2.07 13.76
C VAL A 80 -7.36 2.67 13.14
N PRO A 81 -7.92 3.77 13.71
CA PRO A 81 -9.20 4.31 13.27
C PRO A 81 -9.12 4.93 11.88
N THR A 82 -10.18 4.75 11.09
CA THR A 82 -10.37 5.48 9.84
C THR A 82 -11.14 6.77 10.13
N VAL A 83 -10.42 7.89 10.19
CA VAL A 83 -10.92 9.16 10.71
C VAL A 83 -11.50 10.08 9.64
N GLY A 84 -11.32 9.76 8.36
CA GLY A 84 -11.81 10.60 7.28
C GLY A 84 -11.59 9.99 5.90
N GLY A 85 -11.94 10.77 4.88
CA GLY A 85 -11.76 10.39 3.49
C GLY A 85 -12.83 10.97 2.59
N GLU A 86 -12.80 10.55 1.35
CA GLU A 86 -13.75 10.96 0.31
C GLU A 86 -14.08 9.78 -0.61
N ILE A 87 -15.23 9.87 -1.26
CA ILE A 87 -15.63 8.90 -2.27
C ILE A 87 -16.45 9.59 -3.36
N ASP A 88 -16.13 9.26 -4.60
CA ASP A 88 -16.83 9.74 -5.79
C ASP A 88 -17.16 8.61 -6.75
N PHE A 89 -18.14 8.86 -7.62
CA PHE A 89 -18.66 7.90 -8.58
C PHE A 89 -18.70 8.51 -9.98
N ASP A 90 -18.02 7.87 -10.93
CA ASP A 90 -18.02 8.25 -12.35
C ASP A 90 -17.80 6.98 -13.19
N ASP A 91 -18.45 6.91 -14.35
CA ASP A 91 -18.39 5.71 -15.23
C ASP A 91 -16.96 5.35 -15.68
N SER A 92 -16.05 6.31 -15.72
CA SER A 92 -14.64 6.08 -16.08
C SER A 92 -13.92 5.12 -15.12
N TYR A 93 -14.42 4.95 -13.89
CA TYR A 93 -13.88 4.02 -12.91
C TYR A 93 -14.59 2.65 -12.87
N SER A 94 -15.51 2.39 -13.83
CA SER A 94 -16.20 1.09 -13.90
C SER A 94 -15.20 -0.04 -14.18
N GLY A 95 -15.16 -1.04 -13.29
CA GLY A 95 -14.27 -2.21 -13.40
C GLY A 95 -12.83 -1.99 -12.94
N ASN A 96 -12.37 -0.74 -12.83
CA ASN A 96 -11.06 -0.41 -12.27
C ASN A 96 -11.17 0.77 -11.27
N PRO A 97 -11.54 0.49 -10.01
CA PRO A 97 -11.70 1.52 -9.00
C PRO A 97 -10.35 2.14 -8.62
N LEU A 98 -10.37 3.37 -8.10
CA LEU A 98 -9.23 3.89 -7.37
C LEU A 98 -9.43 3.65 -5.88
N VAL A 99 -8.46 2.98 -5.28
CA VAL A 99 -8.45 2.66 -3.85
C VAL A 99 -7.16 3.22 -3.28
N ASN A 100 -7.24 4.46 -2.79
CA ASN A 100 -6.10 5.12 -2.16
C ASN A 100 -6.29 5.10 -0.65
N VAL A 101 -5.25 4.71 0.06
CA VAL A 101 -5.20 4.70 1.52
C VAL A 101 -4.05 5.58 1.97
N MET A 102 -4.33 6.48 2.89
CA MET A 102 -3.34 7.31 3.58
C MET A 102 -3.30 6.88 5.04
N ALA A 103 -2.12 6.69 5.57
CA ALA A 103 -1.91 6.48 6.99
C ALA A 103 -1.10 7.61 7.62
N LEU A 104 -1.40 7.91 8.86
CA LEU A 104 -0.65 8.85 9.69
C LEU A 104 -0.08 8.11 10.89
N GLY A 105 1.15 8.47 11.26
CA GLY A 105 1.80 8.00 12.47
C GLY A 105 2.40 9.12 13.27
N LEU A 106 2.56 8.88 14.54
CA LEU A 106 3.21 9.79 15.49
C LEU A 106 4.54 9.20 15.92
N LEU A 107 5.60 9.96 15.70
CA LEU A 107 6.95 9.67 16.19
C LEU A 107 7.22 10.52 17.43
N GLU A 108 7.45 9.86 18.54
CA GLU A 108 7.70 10.52 19.84
C GLU A 108 9.20 10.70 20.14
N THR A 109 10.07 10.10 19.32
CA THR A 109 11.52 10.19 19.44
C THR A 109 12.11 11.16 18.42
N GLU A 110 13.32 11.68 18.69
CA GLU A 110 14.03 12.48 17.70
C GLU A 110 14.64 11.65 16.59
N GLU A 111 14.89 10.36 16.83
CA GLU A 111 15.53 9.44 15.92
C GLU A 111 14.50 8.75 15.02
N ILE A 112 14.66 8.95 13.72
CA ILE A 112 13.90 8.23 12.68
C ILE A 112 14.69 6.99 12.31
N VAL A 113 14.01 5.83 12.26
CA VAL A 113 14.59 4.61 11.71
C VAL A 113 14.76 4.79 10.20
N CYS A 114 15.96 4.58 9.71
CA CYS A 114 16.30 4.71 8.29
C CYS A 114 16.38 3.33 7.63
N SER A 115 16.24 3.29 6.29
CA SER A 115 16.29 2.04 5.54
C SER A 115 17.72 1.65 5.09
N GLY A 116 18.68 2.57 5.07
CA GLY A 116 20.03 2.30 4.54
C GLY A 116 20.86 1.36 5.40
N ALA A 117 21.36 0.26 4.83
CA ALA A 117 22.28 -0.66 5.49
C ALA A 117 23.54 0.05 5.96
N LYS A 118 24.05 -0.31 7.13
CA LYS A 118 25.28 0.23 7.72
C LYS A 118 26.10 -0.90 8.33
N ASN A 119 27.42 -0.65 8.42
CA ASN A 119 28.38 -1.55 9.04
C ASN A 119 28.47 -2.92 8.33
N VAL A 120 29.52 -3.10 7.54
CA VAL A 120 29.84 -4.39 6.91
C VAL A 120 29.94 -5.48 7.97
N GLY A 121 29.36 -6.65 7.72
CA GLY A 121 29.24 -7.76 8.64
C GLY A 121 28.02 -7.71 9.56
N SER A 122 27.24 -6.62 9.55
CA SER A 122 25.99 -6.59 10.33
C SER A 122 24.98 -7.62 9.80
N PRO A 123 24.32 -8.38 10.68
CA PRO A 123 23.34 -9.38 10.29
C PRO A 123 22.08 -8.76 9.67
N VAL A 124 21.55 -9.43 8.65
CA VAL A 124 20.26 -9.14 8.04
C VAL A 124 19.23 -10.08 8.65
N LEU A 125 18.29 -9.52 9.40
CA LEU A 125 17.25 -10.23 10.13
C LEU A 125 15.90 -10.10 9.40
N TYR A 126 15.35 -11.22 8.99
CA TYR A 126 13.96 -11.34 8.53
C TYR A 126 13.03 -11.41 9.72
N VAL A 127 11.92 -10.68 9.70
CA VAL A 127 10.92 -10.63 10.79
C VAL A 127 9.50 -10.66 10.24
N GLY A 128 8.60 -11.33 10.93
CA GLY A 128 7.16 -11.30 10.64
C GLY A 128 6.56 -12.65 10.29
N ASN A 129 5.69 -12.66 9.29
CA ASN A 129 5.02 -13.88 8.80
C ASN A 129 5.96 -14.72 7.93
N THR A 130 5.58 -15.96 7.66
CA THR A 130 6.33 -16.84 6.75
C THR A 130 6.10 -16.46 5.27
N THR A 131 7.10 -16.76 4.45
CA THR A 131 7.02 -16.53 3.00
C THR A 131 6.23 -17.67 2.32
N GLY A 132 5.31 -17.33 1.43
CA GLY A 132 4.57 -18.25 0.57
C GLY A 132 4.60 -17.79 -0.89
N ARG A 133 3.78 -18.42 -1.76
CA ARG A 133 3.67 -18.06 -3.19
C ARG A 133 2.68 -16.95 -3.48
N ASP A 134 2.04 -16.38 -2.48
CA ASP A 134 1.08 -15.30 -2.62
C ASP A 134 1.75 -14.02 -3.13
N GLY A 135 1.07 -13.34 -4.02
CA GLY A 135 1.54 -12.09 -4.63
C GLY A 135 2.73 -12.22 -5.58
N VAL A 136 3.17 -13.43 -5.93
CA VAL A 136 4.27 -13.60 -6.90
C VAL A 136 3.89 -12.97 -8.25
N GLY A 137 4.60 -11.92 -8.64
CA GLY A 137 4.29 -11.15 -9.85
C GLY A 137 3.27 -10.02 -9.63
N GLY A 138 2.88 -9.72 -8.38
CA GLY A 138 1.92 -8.67 -8.06
C GLY A 138 2.32 -7.29 -8.56
N ALA A 139 3.58 -6.91 -8.41
CA ALA A 139 4.11 -5.63 -8.93
C ALA A 139 4.01 -5.55 -10.46
N SER A 140 4.29 -6.63 -11.18
CA SER A 140 4.14 -6.69 -12.65
C SER A 140 2.67 -6.61 -13.06
N PHE A 141 1.79 -7.32 -12.35
CA PHE A 141 0.35 -7.27 -12.55
C PHE A 141 -0.19 -5.85 -12.32
N ALA A 142 0.20 -5.19 -11.24
CA ALA A 142 -0.22 -3.81 -10.93
C ALA A 142 0.22 -2.78 -11.99
N SER A 143 1.25 -3.09 -12.79
CA SER A 143 1.77 -2.25 -13.86
C SER A 143 1.19 -2.58 -15.25
N SER A 144 0.33 -3.59 -15.36
CA SER A 144 -0.28 -4.04 -16.61
C SER A 144 -1.68 -3.43 -16.80
N GLU A 145 -2.19 -3.40 -18.04
CA GLU A 145 -3.57 -3.04 -18.31
C GLU A 145 -4.52 -4.18 -17.86
N LEU A 146 -5.63 -3.84 -17.20
CA LEU A 146 -6.67 -4.81 -16.87
C LEU A 146 -7.41 -5.27 -18.12
N THR A 147 -7.52 -6.58 -18.30
CA THR A 147 -8.21 -7.23 -19.41
C THR A 147 -9.34 -8.13 -18.90
N THR A 148 -10.13 -8.67 -19.80
CA THR A 148 -11.19 -9.64 -19.44
C THR A 148 -10.66 -10.95 -18.86
N THR A 149 -9.37 -11.25 -19.06
CA THR A 149 -8.69 -12.44 -18.52
C THR A 149 -7.95 -12.15 -17.21
N SER A 150 -7.95 -10.91 -16.73
CA SER A 150 -7.22 -10.53 -15.49
C SER A 150 -7.77 -11.21 -14.23
N LEU A 151 -8.93 -11.84 -14.28
CA LEU A 151 -9.42 -12.70 -13.18
C LEU A 151 -8.55 -13.95 -12.96
N ASP A 152 -7.80 -14.38 -13.98
CA ASP A 152 -6.84 -15.47 -13.86
C ASP A 152 -5.59 -15.07 -13.05
N ASP A 153 -5.39 -13.76 -12.85
CA ASP A 153 -4.28 -13.19 -12.07
C ASP A 153 -4.57 -13.14 -10.55
N ARG A 154 -5.67 -13.74 -10.07
CA ARG A 154 -5.99 -13.84 -8.63
C ARG A 154 -4.81 -14.30 -7.76
N PRO A 155 -3.97 -15.26 -8.16
CA PRO A 155 -2.80 -15.65 -7.37
C PRO A 155 -1.76 -14.53 -7.17
N ALA A 156 -1.78 -13.48 -7.99
CA ALA A 156 -0.95 -12.29 -7.84
C ALA A 156 -1.46 -11.31 -6.79
N VAL A 157 -2.68 -11.50 -6.28
CA VAL A 157 -3.23 -10.68 -5.19
C VAL A 157 -2.74 -11.21 -3.83
N GLN A 158 -2.23 -10.31 -3.03
CA GLN A 158 -1.76 -10.63 -1.68
C GLN A 158 -2.93 -10.93 -0.74
N VAL A 159 -2.67 -11.69 0.33
CA VAL A 159 -3.61 -11.95 1.42
C VAL A 159 -3.05 -11.32 2.70
N GLY A 160 -3.82 -10.41 3.31
CA GLY A 160 -3.42 -9.72 4.54
C GLY A 160 -3.96 -10.40 5.80
N ASP A 161 -3.12 -10.41 6.85
CA ASP A 161 -3.47 -10.87 8.20
C ASP A 161 -3.31 -9.72 9.20
N PRO A 162 -4.39 -8.99 9.52
CA PRO A 162 -4.31 -7.85 10.43
C PRO A 162 -3.94 -8.24 11.87
N PHE A 163 -4.11 -9.49 12.29
CA PHE A 163 -3.66 -9.95 13.60
C PHE A 163 -2.13 -10.03 13.65
N ILE A 164 -1.52 -10.61 12.63
CA ILE A 164 -0.05 -10.63 12.50
C ILE A 164 0.49 -9.21 12.36
N GLU A 165 -0.17 -8.36 11.56
CA GLU A 165 0.23 -6.95 11.40
C GLU A 165 0.21 -6.21 12.74
N LYS A 166 -0.83 -6.40 13.57
CA LYS A 166 -0.89 -5.80 14.91
C LYS A 166 0.27 -6.24 15.78
N SER A 167 0.58 -7.53 15.79
CA SER A 167 1.74 -8.08 16.52
C SER A 167 3.04 -7.48 16.01
N LEU A 168 3.16 -7.33 14.68
CA LEU A 168 4.35 -6.77 14.02
C LEU A 168 4.57 -5.30 14.40
N ILE A 169 3.50 -4.47 14.37
CA ILE A 169 3.56 -3.06 14.81
C ILE A 169 4.12 -2.96 16.22
N GLU A 170 3.54 -3.68 17.17
CA GLU A 170 3.95 -3.58 18.58
C GLU A 170 5.39 -4.09 18.79
N ALA A 171 5.73 -5.22 18.18
CA ALA A 171 7.07 -5.80 18.29
C ALA A 171 8.15 -4.91 17.65
N CYS A 172 7.88 -4.35 16.47
CA CYS A 172 8.82 -3.44 15.78
C CYS A 172 9.04 -2.16 16.58
N LEU A 173 7.96 -1.49 17.02
CA LEU A 173 8.06 -0.26 17.81
C LEU A 173 8.80 -0.49 19.14
N ASP A 174 8.66 -1.68 19.74
CA ASP A 174 9.40 -2.05 20.94
C ASP A 174 10.88 -2.40 20.62
N ALA A 175 11.15 -3.02 19.49
CA ALA A 175 12.52 -3.27 19.02
C ALA A 175 13.27 -1.97 18.71
N PHE A 176 12.64 -1.01 18.04
CA PHE A 176 13.27 0.27 17.71
C PHE A 176 13.68 1.08 18.95
N LYS A 177 12.91 1.02 20.03
CA LYS A 177 13.25 1.68 21.31
C LYS A 177 14.55 1.18 21.94
N THR A 178 15.03 -0.01 21.59
CA THR A 178 16.30 -0.54 22.11
C THR A 178 17.52 0.13 21.49
N GLY A 179 17.37 0.73 20.28
CA GLY A 179 18.49 1.23 19.48
C GLY A 179 19.38 0.14 18.90
N ASP A 180 18.90 -1.12 18.86
CA ASP A 180 19.64 -2.29 18.36
C ASP A 180 19.34 -2.61 16.89
N VAL A 181 18.28 -2.01 16.34
CA VAL A 181 17.96 -2.03 14.92
C VAL A 181 18.67 -0.87 14.24
N ILE A 182 19.57 -1.18 13.31
CA ILE A 182 20.42 -0.23 12.58
C ILE A 182 19.67 0.35 11.38
N ALA A 183 18.93 -0.50 10.67
CA ALA A 183 18.10 -0.13 9.52
C ALA A 183 16.89 -1.05 9.43
N ALA A 184 15.80 -0.54 8.87
CA ALA A 184 14.57 -1.28 8.67
C ALA A 184 13.95 -0.95 7.31
N GLN A 185 13.36 -1.97 6.68
CA GLN A 185 12.59 -1.87 5.44
C GLN A 185 11.42 -2.84 5.52
N ASP A 186 10.24 -2.44 5.04
CA ASP A 186 9.14 -3.37 4.87
C ASP A 186 9.32 -4.22 3.60
N MET A 187 8.64 -5.35 3.53
CA MET A 187 8.59 -6.17 2.33
C MET A 187 7.23 -5.97 1.65
N GLY A 188 7.13 -4.92 0.86
CA GLY A 188 5.96 -4.60 0.05
C GLY A 188 6.04 -5.22 -1.35
N ALA A 189 5.89 -4.39 -2.38
CA ALA A 189 5.98 -4.80 -3.78
C ALA A 189 7.34 -5.45 -4.09
N ALA A 190 7.32 -6.54 -4.86
CA ALA A 190 8.47 -7.39 -5.18
C ALA A 190 9.23 -7.93 -3.94
N GLY A 191 8.60 -7.90 -2.77
CA GLY A 191 9.01 -8.59 -1.56
C GLY A 191 10.47 -8.42 -1.16
N LEU A 192 11.19 -9.55 -1.06
CA LEU A 192 12.59 -9.58 -0.62
C LEU A 192 13.54 -8.93 -1.63
N THR A 193 13.21 -8.94 -2.93
CA THR A 193 14.03 -8.29 -3.96
C THR A 193 14.10 -6.78 -3.73
N CYS A 194 12.94 -6.13 -3.58
CA CYS A 194 12.88 -4.67 -3.40
C CYS A 194 13.50 -4.26 -2.07
N SER A 195 13.09 -4.90 -0.97
CA SER A 195 13.58 -4.54 0.37
C SER A 195 15.09 -4.67 0.51
N SER A 196 15.70 -5.75 -0.03
CA SER A 196 17.15 -5.93 0.04
C SER A 196 17.92 -4.96 -0.86
N ALA A 197 17.41 -4.70 -2.08
CA ALA A 197 18.03 -3.79 -3.03
C ALA A 197 18.00 -2.34 -2.53
N GLU A 198 16.84 -1.87 -2.06
CA GLU A 198 16.69 -0.51 -1.52
C GLU A 198 17.53 -0.30 -0.25
N MET A 199 17.52 -1.29 0.66
CA MET A 199 18.33 -1.22 1.87
C MET A 199 19.82 -1.15 1.57
N ALA A 200 20.32 -1.91 0.61
CA ALA A 200 21.69 -1.90 0.13
C ALA A 200 22.04 -0.56 -0.54
N ALA A 201 21.21 -0.12 -1.49
CA ALA A 201 21.41 1.12 -2.24
C ALA A 201 21.42 2.36 -1.32
N ASN A 202 20.42 2.49 -0.43
CA ASN A 202 20.32 3.59 0.53
C ASN A 202 21.50 3.64 1.51
N GLY A 203 22.16 2.50 1.74
CA GLY A 203 23.35 2.38 2.56
C GLY A 203 24.67 2.57 1.80
N ASN A 204 24.66 2.59 0.47
CA ASN A 204 25.85 2.51 -0.39
C ASN A 204 26.72 1.28 -0.04
N LEU A 205 26.09 0.17 0.26
CA LEU A 205 26.70 -1.12 0.61
C LEU A 205 26.04 -2.23 -0.20
N GLY A 206 26.46 -3.47 0.01
CA GLY A 206 25.80 -4.65 -0.54
C GLY A 206 25.12 -5.46 0.55
N ILE A 207 24.30 -6.39 0.13
CA ILE A 207 23.66 -7.38 1.01
C ILE A 207 23.82 -8.77 0.39
N SER A 208 24.21 -9.75 1.22
CA SER A 208 24.23 -11.15 0.87
C SER A 208 23.10 -11.86 1.63
N ILE A 209 22.27 -12.64 0.91
CA ILE A 209 21.13 -13.38 1.47
C ILE A 209 21.22 -14.84 1.09
N ASP A 210 20.93 -15.71 2.06
CA ASP A 210 20.72 -17.13 1.86
C ASP A 210 19.22 -17.46 1.98
N LEU A 211 18.61 -17.84 0.85
CA LEU A 211 17.18 -18.16 0.80
C LEU A 211 16.81 -19.43 1.58
N ASP A 212 17.78 -20.31 1.86
CA ASP A 212 17.55 -21.51 2.67
C ASP A 212 17.25 -21.15 4.15
N LEU A 213 17.58 -19.92 4.58
CA LEU A 213 17.33 -19.42 5.93
C LEU A 213 16.03 -18.61 6.05
N VAL A 214 15.35 -18.34 4.94
CA VAL A 214 14.10 -17.57 4.92
C VAL A 214 12.95 -18.44 5.42
N PRO A 215 12.22 -18.04 6.47
CA PRO A 215 11.07 -18.79 6.96
C PRO A 215 10.00 -18.95 5.86
N SER A 216 9.67 -20.18 5.51
CA SER A 216 8.71 -20.53 4.47
C SER A 216 7.58 -21.38 5.03
N ARG A 217 6.36 -21.19 4.50
CA ARG A 217 5.20 -22.04 4.80
C ARG A 217 4.90 -23.05 3.69
N GLU A 218 5.69 -23.02 2.61
CA GLU A 218 5.52 -23.91 1.48
C GLU A 218 6.82 -24.61 1.15
N ASP A 219 6.71 -25.88 0.77
CA ASP A 219 7.84 -26.68 0.35
C ASP A 219 8.23 -26.38 -1.11
N ASP A 220 9.49 -26.65 -1.45
CA ASP A 220 10.03 -26.59 -2.82
C ASP A 220 9.80 -25.26 -3.56
N MET A 221 9.84 -24.14 -2.86
CA MET A 221 9.85 -22.84 -3.50
C MET A 221 11.12 -22.62 -4.33
N SER A 222 10.96 -22.10 -5.54
CA SER A 222 12.11 -21.67 -6.35
C SER A 222 12.70 -20.37 -5.81
N SER A 223 13.95 -20.07 -6.17
CA SER A 223 14.60 -18.80 -5.80
C SER A 223 13.79 -17.59 -6.27
N TYR A 224 13.21 -17.68 -7.47
CA TYR A 224 12.34 -16.66 -8.03
C TYR A 224 11.09 -16.41 -7.17
N GLN A 225 10.47 -17.50 -6.67
CA GLN A 225 9.29 -17.39 -5.81
C GLN A 225 9.62 -16.77 -4.44
N TYR A 226 10.76 -17.12 -3.83
CA TYR A 226 11.22 -16.48 -2.60
C TYR A 226 11.43 -14.98 -2.75
N LEU A 227 12.10 -14.59 -3.84
CA LEU A 227 12.49 -13.21 -4.10
C LEU A 227 11.31 -12.30 -4.44
N LEU A 228 10.35 -12.80 -5.23
CA LEU A 228 9.21 -12.04 -5.74
C LEU A 228 7.90 -12.32 -5.00
N SER A 229 7.92 -13.14 -3.96
CA SER A 229 6.77 -13.31 -3.08
C SER A 229 6.44 -11.97 -2.41
N GLU A 230 5.17 -11.58 -2.46
CA GLU A 230 4.64 -10.40 -1.78
C GLU A 230 3.76 -10.81 -0.57
N SER A 231 4.09 -11.96 0.06
CA SER A 231 3.48 -12.33 1.35
C SER A 231 3.54 -11.14 2.29
N GLN A 232 2.40 -10.82 2.90
CA GLN A 232 2.26 -9.64 3.72
C GLN A 232 2.85 -9.81 5.13
N GLU A 233 2.90 -8.75 5.89
CA GLU A 233 3.34 -8.71 7.30
C GLU A 233 4.78 -9.19 7.50
N ARG A 234 5.70 -8.73 6.63
CA ARG A 234 7.13 -9.07 6.69
C ARG A 234 7.99 -7.81 6.68
N MET A 235 9.10 -7.87 7.42
CA MET A 235 10.08 -6.80 7.52
C MET A 235 11.49 -7.35 7.36
N LEU A 236 12.40 -6.50 6.87
CA LEU A 236 13.83 -6.76 6.78
C LEU A 236 14.59 -5.76 7.64
N PHE A 237 15.45 -6.24 8.53
CA PHE A 237 16.25 -5.40 9.41
C PHE A 237 17.73 -5.65 9.23
N VAL A 238 18.53 -4.61 9.43
CA VAL A 238 19.94 -4.71 9.76
C VAL A 238 20.08 -4.46 11.25
N VAL A 239 20.74 -5.35 11.96
CA VAL A 239 20.78 -5.33 13.43
C VAL A 239 22.21 -5.42 13.95
N LYS A 240 22.42 -5.07 15.23
CA LYS A 240 23.69 -5.31 15.92
C LYS A 240 23.88 -6.80 16.17
N GLU A 241 25.06 -7.34 15.84
CA GLU A 241 25.37 -8.78 15.96
C GLU A 241 25.18 -9.29 17.38
N GLU A 242 25.68 -8.55 18.38
CA GLU A 242 25.59 -8.91 19.79
C GLU A 242 24.15 -8.88 20.35
N LYS A 243 23.18 -8.40 19.58
CA LYS A 243 21.77 -8.20 19.97
C LYS A 243 20.79 -9.14 19.25
N ILE A 244 21.27 -10.01 18.38
CA ILE A 244 20.43 -10.95 17.61
C ILE A 244 19.51 -11.74 18.53
N ASN A 245 20.04 -12.38 19.56
CA ASN A 245 19.27 -13.26 20.44
C ASN A 245 18.18 -12.50 21.19
N ASP A 246 18.49 -11.30 21.68
CA ASP A 246 17.54 -10.44 22.39
C ASP A 246 16.38 -10.03 21.47
N LEU A 247 16.67 -9.68 20.20
CA LEU A 247 15.69 -9.31 19.21
C LEU A 247 14.83 -10.50 18.77
N VAL A 248 15.46 -11.65 18.48
CA VAL A 248 14.74 -12.88 18.12
C VAL A 248 13.78 -13.30 19.21
N GLU A 249 14.22 -13.29 20.49
CA GLU A 249 13.34 -13.58 21.62
C GLU A 249 12.17 -12.60 21.71
N LYS A 250 12.43 -11.31 21.48
CA LYS A 250 11.41 -10.27 21.47
C LYS A 250 10.32 -10.53 20.43
N PHE A 251 10.69 -10.83 19.19
CA PHE A 251 9.73 -11.14 18.13
C PHE A 251 8.97 -12.43 18.37
N ASN A 252 9.66 -13.47 18.85
CA ASN A 252 9.04 -14.74 19.20
C ASN A 252 7.96 -14.61 20.30
N LYS A 253 8.12 -13.69 21.26
CA LYS A 253 7.09 -13.38 22.27
C LYS A 253 5.79 -12.87 21.67
N TRP A 254 5.86 -12.21 20.51
CA TRP A 254 4.70 -11.75 19.75
C TRP A 254 4.16 -12.79 18.77
N GLY A 255 4.71 -13.99 18.73
CA GLY A 255 4.33 -15.05 17.81
C GLY A 255 4.82 -14.84 16.39
N LEU A 256 5.83 -13.97 16.19
CA LEU A 256 6.42 -13.66 14.90
C LEU A 256 7.69 -14.50 14.67
N TYR A 257 7.95 -14.83 13.41
CA TYR A 257 9.22 -15.41 13.03
C TYR A 257 10.32 -14.34 13.02
N ALA A 258 11.52 -14.73 13.42
CA ALA A 258 12.70 -13.90 13.31
C ALA A 258 13.90 -14.81 12.98
N SER A 259 14.53 -14.57 11.83
CA SER A 259 15.64 -15.39 11.33
C SER A 259 16.72 -14.53 10.71
N VAL A 260 17.98 -14.77 11.05
CA VAL A 260 19.11 -14.16 10.33
C VAL A 260 19.22 -14.87 8.98
N ILE A 261 19.00 -14.12 7.90
CA ILE A 261 18.98 -14.66 6.54
C ILE A 261 20.19 -14.21 5.71
N GLY A 262 21.08 -13.40 6.26
CA GLY A 262 22.22 -12.85 5.54
C GLY A 262 23.00 -11.82 6.33
N GLU A 263 23.83 -11.08 5.61
CA GLU A 263 24.69 -10.04 6.16
C GLU A 263 24.93 -8.88 5.20
N VAL A 264 25.30 -7.74 5.74
CA VAL A 264 25.75 -6.58 4.99
C VAL A 264 27.17 -6.81 4.49
N ILE A 265 27.43 -6.60 3.19
CA ILE A 265 28.73 -6.79 2.56
C ILE A 265 29.31 -5.47 2.04
N GLY A 266 30.64 -5.41 1.89
CA GLY A 266 31.35 -4.21 1.46
C GLY A 266 31.32 -3.92 -0.03
N THR A 267 30.68 -4.76 -0.84
CA THR A 267 30.48 -4.55 -2.29
C THR A 267 29.12 -3.92 -2.52
N ASN A 268 28.98 -3.14 -3.61
CA ASN A 268 27.68 -2.56 -4.00
C ASN A 268 26.87 -3.56 -4.83
N GLU A 269 26.60 -4.74 -4.26
CA GLU A 269 25.88 -5.83 -4.93
C GLU A 269 24.88 -6.47 -3.98
N VAL A 270 23.79 -6.97 -4.55
CA VAL A 270 22.88 -7.92 -3.90
C VAL A 270 23.27 -9.31 -4.37
N ILE A 271 23.72 -10.15 -3.43
CA ILE A 271 24.14 -11.54 -3.69
C ILE A 271 23.12 -12.47 -3.05
N ILE A 272 22.53 -13.34 -3.84
CA ILE A 272 21.52 -14.30 -3.40
C ILE A 272 22.04 -15.71 -3.58
N SER A 273 22.02 -16.50 -2.50
CA SER A 273 22.30 -17.94 -2.53
C SER A 273 21.03 -18.77 -2.27
N HIS A 274 20.98 -19.95 -2.84
CA HIS A 274 19.94 -20.95 -2.62
C HIS A 274 20.48 -22.34 -2.91
N LYS A 275 20.23 -23.28 -2.01
CA LYS A 275 20.71 -24.67 -2.09
C LYS A 275 22.24 -24.74 -2.28
N GLY A 276 22.95 -23.88 -1.53
CA GLY A 276 24.39 -23.78 -1.54
C GLY A 276 25.01 -23.22 -2.81
N LYS A 277 24.24 -22.53 -3.68
CA LYS A 277 24.73 -21.91 -4.92
C LYS A 277 24.31 -20.46 -4.99
N ILE A 278 25.17 -19.61 -5.54
CA ILE A 278 24.80 -18.24 -5.92
C ILE A 278 23.83 -18.33 -7.10
N VAL A 279 22.63 -17.80 -6.93
CA VAL A 279 21.56 -17.79 -7.94
C VAL A 279 21.33 -16.42 -8.55
N ALA A 280 21.79 -15.35 -7.87
CA ALA A 280 21.82 -13.99 -8.41
C ALA A 280 22.97 -13.19 -7.78
N GLN A 281 23.58 -12.32 -8.57
CA GLN A 281 24.56 -11.33 -8.17
C GLN A 281 24.34 -10.10 -9.05
N ILE A 282 23.81 -9.04 -8.47
CA ILE A 282 23.30 -7.87 -9.20
C ILE A 282 23.82 -6.62 -8.53
N PRO A 283 24.38 -5.63 -9.29
CA PRO A 283 24.71 -4.33 -8.75
C PRO A 283 23.49 -3.65 -8.14
N THR A 284 23.62 -3.06 -6.96
CA THR A 284 22.52 -2.37 -6.26
C THR A 284 21.91 -1.27 -7.11
N SER A 285 22.72 -0.50 -7.84
CA SER A 285 22.26 0.57 -8.71
C SER A 285 21.33 0.09 -9.83
N ALA A 286 21.55 -1.13 -10.36
CA ALA A 286 20.69 -1.70 -11.40
C ALA A 286 19.26 -2.01 -10.94
N LEU A 287 19.07 -2.16 -9.61
CA LEU A 287 17.77 -2.41 -8.99
C LEU A 287 17.14 -1.16 -8.34
N SER A 288 17.86 -0.02 -8.37
CA SER A 288 17.41 1.24 -7.74
C SER A 288 17.57 2.43 -8.70
N ASP A 289 18.76 3.04 -8.71
CA ASP A 289 19.02 4.36 -9.31
C ASP A 289 19.14 4.35 -10.85
N ASP A 290 19.63 3.24 -11.43
CA ASP A 290 19.84 3.10 -12.88
C ASP A 290 18.57 2.68 -13.64
N THR A 291 17.40 2.75 -13.02
CA THR A 291 16.13 2.45 -13.68
C THR A 291 15.81 3.48 -14.76
N PRO A 292 15.24 3.07 -15.92
CA PRO A 292 14.92 4.02 -16.99
C PRO A 292 13.93 5.09 -16.56
N VAL A 293 14.28 6.36 -16.74
CA VAL A 293 13.40 7.50 -16.52
C VAL A 293 12.81 7.94 -17.86
N ASN A 294 11.50 7.80 -18.01
CA ASN A 294 10.80 8.24 -19.20
C ASN A 294 10.42 9.71 -19.12
N PHE A 295 10.90 10.53 -20.04
CA PHE A 295 10.52 11.92 -20.18
C PHE A 295 9.40 12.06 -21.19
N HIS A 296 8.24 12.52 -20.77
CA HIS A 296 7.10 12.81 -21.63
C HIS A 296 7.00 14.32 -21.89
N ASN A 297 6.80 14.69 -23.16
CA ASN A 297 6.53 16.09 -23.48
C ASN A 297 5.18 16.50 -22.90
N VAL A 298 5.19 17.58 -22.13
CA VAL A 298 3.96 18.16 -21.60
C VAL A 298 3.16 18.79 -22.74
N ILE A 299 1.92 18.34 -22.94
CA ILE A 299 0.97 18.95 -23.86
C ILE A 299 0.23 20.04 -23.08
N ASN A 300 0.53 21.29 -23.39
CA ASN A 300 -0.07 22.44 -22.68
C ASN A 300 -1.49 22.82 -23.17
N ASN A 301 -2.03 22.08 -24.12
CA ASN A 301 -3.37 22.33 -24.63
C ASN A 301 -4.37 21.40 -23.92
N PRO A 302 -5.23 21.91 -23.03
CA PRO A 302 -6.29 21.11 -22.46
C PRO A 302 -7.26 20.66 -23.57
N PRO A 303 -7.91 19.50 -23.42
CA PRO A 303 -8.93 19.03 -24.35
C PRO A 303 -10.04 20.06 -24.57
N ASP A 304 -10.57 20.13 -25.79
CA ASP A 304 -11.59 21.14 -26.19
C ASP A 304 -12.85 21.11 -25.32
N ASP A 305 -13.22 19.94 -24.81
CA ASP A 305 -14.37 19.80 -23.91
C ASP A 305 -14.13 20.42 -22.54
N LEU A 306 -12.88 20.38 -22.04
CA LEU A 306 -12.49 21.07 -20.80
C LEU A 306 -12.42 22.60 -21.03
N LEU A 307 -11.85 23.02 -22.15
CA LEU A 307 -11.83 24.46 -22.50
C LEU A 307 -13.23 25.04 -22.51
N LYS A 308 -14.19 24.37 -23.16
CA LYS A 308 -15.59 24.79 -23.18
C LYS A 308 -16.22 24.87 -21.79
N LYS A 309 -15.87 23.96 -20.89
CA LYS A 309 -16.33 23.98 -19.48
C LYS A 309 -15.73 25.13 -18.68
N TRP A 310 -14.50 25.53 -18.96
CA TRP A 310 -13.82 26.62 -18.26
C TRP A 310 -14.22 28.01 -18.79
N GLU A 311 -14.67 28.08 -20.05
CA GLU A 311 -15.08 29.34 -20.71
C GLU A 311 -16.54 29.71 -20.47
N TRP A 312 -17.29 28.93 -19.63
CA TRP A 312 -18.68 29.26 -19.34
C TRP A 312 -18.85 30.69 -18.80
N LYS A 313 -19.93 31.34 -19.18
CA LYS A 313 -20.30 32.68 -18.75
C LYS A 313 -21.65 32.64 -18.05
N GLU A 314 -21.98 33.69 -17.33
CA GLU A 314 -23.26 33.80 -16.64
C GLU A 314 -24.46 33.61 -17.62
N ASN A 315 -24.31 34.05 -18.87
CA ASN A 315 -25.32 33.85 -19.90
C ASN A 315 -25.48 32.38 -20.36
N ASP A 316 -24.56 31.50 -20.00
CA ASP A 316 -24.65 30.07 -20.30
C ASP A 316 -25.40 29.29 -19.21
N LEU A 317 -25.75 29.98 -18.13
CA LEU A 317 -26.58 29.41 -17.08
C LEU A 317 -28.04 29.27 -17.56
N PRO A 318 -28.75 28.21 -17.17
CA PRO A 318 -30.16 28.07 -17.53
C PRO A 318 -31.00 29.22 -16.93
N GLU A 319 -31.97 29.71 -17.69
CA GLU A 319 -32.89 30.72 -17.21
C GLU A 319 -33.74 30.19 -16.06
N ILE A 320 -33.88 30.99 -15.01
CA ILE A 320 -34.74 30.71 -13.88
C ILE A 320 -36.04 31.50 -14.08
N TYR A 321 -37.13 30.80 -14.28
CA TYR A 321 -38.46 31.36 -14.40
C TYR A 321 -39.44 30.71 -13.44
N GLU A 322 -40.17 31.50 -12.67
CA GLU A 322 -41.17 31.01 -11.69
C GLU A 322 -40.71 29.86 -10.78
N GLN A 323 -39.49 29.97 -10.24
CA GLN A 323 -38.85 28.92 -9.41
C GLN A 323 -38.62 27.58 -10.12
N LYS A 324 -38.51 27.60 -11.45
CA LYS A 324 -38.15 26.44 -12.28
C LYS A 324 -36.92 26.75 -13.09
N ILE A 325 -36.13 25.69 -13.36
CA ILE A 325 -34.95 25.75 -14.23
C ILE A 325 -35.27 24.96 -15.49
N PHE A 326 -35.04 25.59 -16.65
CA PHE A 326 -35.19 24.93 -17.94
C PHE A 326 -33.90 24.19 -18.32
N SER A 327 -33.99 22.89 -18.49
CA SER A 327 -32.86 22.07 -18.97
C SER A 327 -32.94 21.92 -20.49
N LEU A 328 -32.02 22.57 -21.20
CA LEU A 328 -31.87 22.41 -22.65
C LEU A 328 -31.55 20.98 -23.07
N LYS A 329 -30.81 20.23 -22.25
CA LYS A 329 -30.42 18.87 -22.54
C LYS A 329 -31.59 17.86 -22.51
N GLU A 330 -32.52 18.05 -21.57
CA GLU A 330 -33.71 17.20 -21.42
C GLU A 330 -34.98 17.83 -22.01
N ASN A 331 -34.92 19.06 -22.46
CA ASN A 331 -36.06 19.87 -22.92
C ASN A 331 -37.21 19.86 -21.89
N LYS A 332 -36.88 20.00 -20.62
CA LYS A 332 -37.81 19.94 -19.48
C LYS A 332 -37.57 21.06 -18.50
N ASN A 333 -38.64 21.47 -17.83
CA ASN A 333 -38.56 22.37 -16.69
C ASN A 333 -38.51 21.55 -15.39
N PHE A 334 -37.62 21.91 -14.50
CA PHE A 334 -37.50 21.31 -13.17
C PHE A 334 -37.79 22.36 -12.10
N SER A 335 -38.60 21.99 -11.11
CA SER A 335 -38.72 22.77 -9.89
C SER A 335 -37.43 22.64 -9.03
N PHE A 336 -37.18 23.61 -8.15
CA PHE A 336 -36.06 23.52 -7.22
C PHE A 336 -36.10 22.25 -6.35
N SER A 337 -37.31 21.85 -5.95
CA SER A 337 -37.50 20.61 -5.17
C SER A 337 -37.05 19.37 -5.95
N GLU A 338 -37.39 19.25 -7.23
CA GLU A 338 -36.96 18.15 -8.10
C GLU A 338 -35.45 18.15 -8.29
N ILE A 339 -34.82 19.31 -8.43
CA ILE A 339 -33.37 19.42 -8.57
C ILE A 339 -32.69 19.02 -7.27
N ILE A 340 -33.17 19.48 -6.12
CA ILE A 340 -32.62 19.09 -4.81
C ILE A 340 -32.72 17.57 -4.61
N LEU A 341 -33.86 16.97 -4.94
CA LEU A 341 -34.04 15.52 -4.84
C LEU A 341 -33.10 14.76 -5.78
N LYS A 342 -32.91 15.23 -7.02
CA LYS A 342 -31.94 14.66 -7.97
C LYS A 342 -30.52 14.76 -7.44
N LEU A 343 -30.12 15.90 -6.89
CA LEU A 343 -28.80 16.07 -6.29
C LEU A 343 -28.58 15.14 -5.09
N LEU A 344 -29.56 15.08 -4.19
CA LEU A 344 -29.48 14.21 -3.01
C LEU A 344 -29.52 12.70 -3.36
N SER A 345 -30.06 12.34 -4.52
CA SER A 345 -30.04 10.96 -5.02
C SER A 345 -28.75 10.61 -5.78
N ASN A 346 -27.91 11.59 -6.12
CA ASN A 346 -26.62 11.33 -6.76
C ASN A 346 -25.65 10.70 -5.76
N PRO A 347 -25.07 9.53 -6.05
CA PRO A 347 -24.15 8.84 -5.12
C PRO A 347 -22.97 9.70 -4.65
N SER A 348 -22.42 10.59 -5.50
CA SER A 348 -21.33 11.49 -5.13
C SER A 348 -21.73 12.57 -4.13
N ILE A 349 -23.03 12.91 -4.05
CA ILE A 349 -23.58 13.92 -3.13
C ILE A 349 -24.28 13.29 -1.93
N ALA A 350 -24.92 12.14 -2.13
CA ALA A 350 -25.69 11.43 -1.11
C ALA A 350 -24.86 11.11 0.14
N SER A 351 -25.55 10.81 1.24
CA SER A 351 -24.91 10.46 2.51
C SER A 351 -24.00 9.24 2.37
N LYS A 352 -22.78 9.35 2.88
CA LYS A 352 -21.78 8.27 2.93
C LYS A 352 -21.89 7.43 4.22
N ARG A 353 -23.01 7.57 4.96
CA ARG A 353 -23.21 6.94 6.27
C ARG A 353 -22.99 5.43 6.26
N TRP A 354 -23.39 4.74 5.19
CA TRP A 354 -23.19 3.31 5.06
C TRP A 354 -21.70 2.94 5.09
N ILE A 355 -20.83 3.76 4.48
CA ILE A 355 -19.38 3.54 4.42
C ILE A 355 -18.75 3.77 5.79
N TYR A 356 -18.85 4.98 6.33
CA TYR A 356 -18.13 5.33 7.56
C TYR A 356 -18.65 4.63 8.80
N LYS A 357 -19.84 4.05 8.78
CA LYS A 357 -20.32 3.20 9.87
C LYS A 357 -19.65 1.83 9.97
N GLN A 358 -18.90 1.42 8.96
CA GLN A 358 -18.18 0.16 8.97
C GLN A 358 -16.77 0.30 9.54
N TYR A 359 -16.31 1.54 9.66
CA TYR A 359 -14.99 1.86 10.16
C TYR A 359 -15.03 2.22 11.65
N ASP A 360 -14.03 1.75 12.40
CA ASP A 360 -13.75 2.32 13.71
C ASP A 360 -13.23 3.74 13.54
N SER A 361 -13.79 4.65 14.29
CA SER A 361 -13.50 6.10 14.19
C SER A 361 -13.04 6.68 15.53
N GLN A 362 -12.77 5.82 16.52
CA GLN A 362 -12.34 6.21 17.88
C GLN A 362 -11.04 5.53 18.27
#